data_82c60adf791265121c9b6454ff2f4b1a
#
_entry.id   82c60adf791265121c9b6454ff2f4b1a
#
_cell.length_a   1.000
_cell.length_b   1.000
_cell.length_c   1.000
_cell.angle_alpha   90.00
_cell.angle_beta   90.00
_cell.angle_gamma   90.00
#
_symmetry.space_group_name_H-M   'P 1'
#
loop_
_entity.id
_entity.type
_entity.pdbx_description
1 polymer ?
#
loop_
_entity_poly.entity_id
_entity_poly.type
_entity_poly.pdbx_seq_one_letter_code
_entity_poly.pdbx_strand_id
1 'polypeptide(L)'
;MLKHARGVLCVPITMSRCKELDLPHQVSDNTSMLGTPFTVTVDKLEGCSTGVSAHDRAETIKALADPSSKPTTFGRPGHVNPLYAQDNGVLRRSGHTEAAIDLCRMAGLYPAGALMEIMNEDGTMARLPQLLEFGKEYGLKTISIKDMIAYRLKNEVLVEKGEEVDMPTAYGHFRLVPFRQTSNGMEHMALIKGSWEPNEPILVRVHSSCSTGDIFGSKRCDCGEQLHKSMEMIEKEGKGVVVYMQQEGRGIGLMNKIAAYKLQEKGLDTVEANIHLGFKPDERDYGCGAQILRQLGVSKMRLLTNNPTKRVGLEAYGLEIVENVPIEIAPNEYDYKYLQTKKERMGHNLHL
;
A
#
# COMPACT_ATOMS: atom_id res chain seq x y z
N MET A 1 -21.25 -18.72 9.13
CA MET A 1 -19.93 -18.80 8.50
C MET A 1 -19.32 -20.20 8.65
N LEU A 2 -19.07 -20.70 9.85
CA LEU A 2 -18.38 -21.98 10.11
C LEU A 2 -19.00 -23.19 9.36
N LYS A 3 -20.33 -23.27 9.30
CA LYS A 3 -21.04 -24.40 8.66
C LYS A 3 -20.93 -24.37 7.12
N HIS A 4 -20.95 -23.17 6.50
CA HIS A 4 -21.13 -23.04 5.06
C HIS A 4 -19.89 -22.57 4.32
N ALA A 5 -19.06 -21.70 4.90
CA ALA A 5 -17.85 -21.20 4.25
C ALA A 5 -16.65 -22.16 4.39
N ARG A 6 -16.49 -22.83 5.52
CA ARG A 6 -15.52 -23.92 5.80
C ARG A 6 -14.04 -23.47 5.85
N GLY A 7 -13.74 -22.19 5.65
CA GLY A 7 -12.39 -21.63 5.73
C GLY A 7 -11.91 -21.35 7.16
N VAL A 8 -10.85 -20.56 7.29
CA VAL A 8 -10.32 -20.15 8.60
C VAL A 8 -11.05 -18.90 9.08
N LEU A 9 -11.70 -18.99 10.24
CA LEU A 9 -12.35 -17.84 10.85
C LEU A 9 -11.30 -16.86 11.38
N CYS A 10 -11.28 -15.67 10.81
CA CYS A 10 -10.38 -14.58 11.19
C CYS A 10 -11.16 -13.34 11.59
N VAL A 11 -10.53 -12.51 12.44
CA VAL A 11 -11.13 -11.27 12.94
C VAL A 11 -10.19 -10.12 12.69
N PRO A 12 -10.27 -9.44 11.53
CA PRO A 12 -9.59 -8.17 11.32
C PRO A 12 -9.98 -7.16 12.39
N ILE A 13 -8.98 -6.54 13.00
CA ILE A 13 -9.09 -5.40 13.91
C ILE A 13 -7.98 -4.40 13.60
N THR A 14 -8.12 -3.17 14.06
CA THR A 14 -7.11 -2.13 13.83
C THR A 14 -5.82 -2.43 14.60
N MET A 15 -4.70 -1.89 14.14
CA MET A 15 -3.42 -2.00 14.85
C MET A 15 -3.50 -1.36 16.26
N SER A 16 -4.21 -0.23 16.41
CA SER A 16 -4.45 0.38 17.72
C SER A 16 -5.19 -0.58 18.65
N ARG A 17 -6.23 -1.25 18.14
CA ARG A 17 -6.99 -2.21 18.94
C ARG A 17 -6.17 -3.43 19.34
N CYS A 18 -5.32 -3.94 18.47
CA CYS A 18 -4.37 -5.00 18.83
C CYS A 18 -3.47 -4.59 19.99
N LYS A 19 -2.93 -3.37 19.96
CA LYS A 19 -2.10 -2.84 21.05
C LYS A 19 -2.89 -2.66 22.35
N GLU A 20 -4.10 -2.11 22.30
CA GLU A 20 -4.99 -1.94 23.46
C GLU A 20 -5.29 -3.27 24.16
N LEU A 21 -5.48 -4.33 23.36
CA LEU A 21 -5.79 -5.67 23.85
C LEU A 21 -4.56 -6.52 24.14
N ASP A 22 -3.34 -5.97 23.99
CA ASP A 22 -2.07 -6.69 24.14
C ASP A 22 -2.03 -7.98 23.30
N LEU A 23 -2.29 -7.84 22.00
CA LEU A 23 -2.27 -8.92 21.02
C LEU A 23 -1.03 -8.81 20.13
N PRO A 24 0.12 -9.36 20.51
CA PRO A 24 1.32 -9.34 19.69
C PRO A 24 1.16 -10.20 18.44
N HIS A 25 2.05 -10.02 17.47
CA HIS A 25 2.15 -10.92 16.33
C HIS A 25 2.36 -12.36 16.78
N GLN A 26 1.78 -13.30 16.06
CA GLN A 26 1.89 -14.73 16.36
C GLN A 26 3.33 -15.24 16.27
N VAL A 27 4.13 -14.63 15.39
CA VAL A 27 5.55 -14.92 15.18
C VAL A 27 6.35 -13.63 15.08
N SER A 28 7.60 -13.65 15.53
CA SER A 28 8.51 -12.52 15.40
C SER A 28 9.00 -12.33 13.95
N ASP A 29 9.16 -13.43 13.22
CA ASP A 29 9.55 -13.45 11.81
C ASP A 29 8.44 -14.13 10.98
N ASN A 30 7.74 -13.33 10.17
CA ASN A 30 6.65 -13.82 9.34
C ASN A 30 7.15 -14.27 7.97
N THR A 31 7.37 -15.56 7.82
CA THR A 31 7.82 -16.21 6.58
C THR A 31 6.68 -16.67 5.68
N SER A 32 5.41 -16.34 6.00
CA SER A 32 4.28 -16.75 5.18
C SER A 32 4.31 -16.07 3.81
N MET A 33 3.93 -16.80 2.76
CA MET A 33 3.97 -16.35 1.36
C MET A 33 3.22 -15.02 1.13
N LEU A 34 2.09 -14.80 1.81
CA LEU A 34 1.28 -13.59 1.70
C LEU A 34 1.50 -12.58 2.83
N GLY A 35 2.40 -12.89 3.76
CA GLY A 35 2.67 -12.04 4.92
C GLY A 35 1.42 -11.78 5.77
N THR A 36 0.53 -12.79 5.91
CA THR A 36 -0.73 -12.63 6.66
C THR A 36 -0.42 -12.28 8.12
N PRO A 37 -0.92 -11.14 8.61
CA PRO A 37 -0.50 -10.57 9.89
C PRO A 37 -1.33 -11.13 11.05
N PHE A 38 -1.20 -12.43 11.32
CA PHE A 38 -1.83 -13.06 12.46
C PHE A 38 -1.26 -12.53 13.78
N THR A 39 -2.17 -12.33 14.75
CA THR A 39 -1.79 -12.17 16.16
C THR A 39 -1.84 -13.50 16.88
N VAL A 40 -1.46 -13.53 18.16
CA VAL A 40 -1.79 -14.65 19.03
C VAL A 40 -3.28 -14.92 19.01
N THR A 41 -3.68 -16.18 19.00
CA THR A 41 -5.08 -16.60 19.05
C THR A 41 -5.68 -16.35 20.42
N VAL A 42 -7.00 -16.09 20.48
CA VAL A 42 -7.68 -15.76 21.73
C VAL A 42 -9.03 -16.42 21.87
N ASP A 43 -9.48 -16.57 23.12
CA ASP A 43 -10.85 -16.86 23.51
C ASP A 43 -11.29 -15.91 24.61
N LYS A 44 -12.56 -15.49 24.61
CA LYS A 44 -13.16 -14.77 25.73
C LYS A 44 -13.27 -15.71 26.93
N LEU A 45 -12.81 -15.26 28.11
CA LEU A 45 -12.78 -16.10 29.31
C LEU A 45 -14.15 -16.22 29.96
N GLU A 46 -14.86 -15.11 30.11
CA GLU A 46 -16.13 -15.08 30.83
C GLU A 46 -17.31 -15.36 29.87
N GLY A 47 -18.19 -16.26 30.26
CA GLY A 47 -19.40 -16.60 29.51
C GLY A 47 -19.17 -17.54 28.32
N CYS A 48 -17.98 -18.12 28.20
CA CYS A 48 -17.64 -19.15 27.21
C CYS A 48 -17.30 -20.48 27.89
N SER A 49 -17.38 -21.57 27.13
CA SER A 49 -17.01 -22.90 27.59
C SER A 49 -15.57 -23.25 27.19
N THR A 50 -15.41 -24.09 26.15
CA THR A 50 -14.08 -24.48 25.62
C THR A 50 -13.52 -23.54 24.55
N GLY A 51 -14.28 -22.52 24.13
CA GLY A 51 -13.89 -21.57 23.09
C GLY A 51 -14.17 -22.04 21.65
N VAL A 52 -14.44 -23.33 21.43
CA VAL A 52 -14.54 -23.95 20.08
C VAL A 52 -15.91 -23.77 19.44
N SER A 53 -16.99 -23.75 20.23
CA SER A 53 -18.34 -23.69 19.71
C SER A 53 -18.59 -22.43 18.88
N ALA A 54 -19.56 -22.47 17.97
CA ALA A 54 -19.95 -21.27 17.22
C ALA A 54 -20.43 -20.15 18.14
N HIS A 55 -21.03 -20.48 19.27
CA HIS A 55 -21.44 -19.54 20.31
C HIS A 55 -20.22 -18.87 20.95
N ASP A 56 -19.27 -19.65 21.46
CA ASP A 56 -18.07 -19.13 22.15
C ASP A 56 -17.23 -18.22 21.21
N ARG A 57 -17.07 -18.65 19.95
CA ARG A 57 -16.36 -17.82 18.96
C ARG A 57 -17.12 -16.53 18.66
N ALA A 58 -18.46 -16.56 18.59
CA ALA A 58 -19.26 -15.36 18.40
C ALA A 58 -19.11 -14.39 19.60
N GLU A 59 -19.09 -14.90 20.83
CA GLU A 59 -18.85 -14.10 22.02
C GLU A 59 -17.43 -13.50 22.05
N THR A 60 -16.44 -14.27 21.63
CA THR A 60 -15.06 -13.79 21.49
C THR A 60 -14.94 -12.67 20.43
N ILE A 61 -15.60 -12.83 19.28
CA ILE A 61 -15.63 -11.80 18.21
C ILE A 61 -16.31 -10.52 18.70
N LYS A 62 -17.43 -10.63 19.38
CA LYS A 62 -18.12 -9.48 19.99
C LYS A 62 -17.22 -8.76 20.99
N ALA A 63 -16.52 -9.51 21.85
CA ALA A 63 -15.59 -8.92 22.81
C ALA A 63 -14.39 -8.21 22.13
N LEU A 64 -13.86 -8.74 21.02
CA LEU A 64 -12.82 -8.06 20.24
C LEU A 64 -13.31 -6.71 19.68
N ALA A 65 -14.58 -6.63 19.28
CA ALA A 65 -15.21 -5.44 18.76
C ALA A 65 -15.76 -4.49 19.86
N ASP A 66 -15.82 -4.92 21.11
CA ASP A 66 -16.30 -4.08 22.22
C ASP A 66 -15.20 -3.18 22.77
N PRO A 67 -15.31 -1.83 22.64
CA PRO A 67 -14.32 -0.89 23.16
C PRO A 67 -14.03 -1.03 24.65
N SER A 68 -14.97 -1.56 25.44
CA SER A 68 -14.83 -1.73 26.90
C SER A 68 -13.96 -2.94 27.28
N SER A 69 -13.74 -3.88 26.37
CA SER A 69 -12.92 -5.06 26.61
C SER A 69 -11.46 -4.73 26.88
N LYS A 70 -10.86 -5.43 27.83
CA LYS A 70 -9.48 -5.25 28.30
C LYS A 70 -8.62 -6.48 27.93
N PRO A 71 -7.28 -6.40 28.01
CA PRO A 71 -6.43 -7.56 27.80
C PRO A 71 -6.81 -8.77 28.64
N THR A 72 -7.26 -8.56 29.89
CA THR A 72 -7.72 -9.59 30.83
C THR A 72 -9.03 -10.26 30.45
N THR A 73 -9.78 -9.73 29.47
CA THR A 73 -10.99 -10.34 28.94
C THR A 73 -10.70 -11.63 28.18
N PHE A 74 -9.46 -11.79 27.68
CA PHE A 74 -9.08 -12.86 26.76
C PHE A 74 -8.06 -13.82 27.35
N GLY A 75 -8.30 -15.12 27.19
CA GLY A 75 -7.30 -16.18 27.32
C GLY A 75 -6.44 -16.29 26.04
N ARG A 76 -5.20 -16.68 26.19
CA ARG A 76 -4.20 -16.88 25.12
C ARG A 76 -3.41 -18.16 25.40
N PRO A 77 -3.27 -19.08 24.41
CA PRO A 77 -3.92 -19.10 23.10
C PRO A 77 -5.41 -19.43 23.17
N GLY A 78 -6.12 -19.22 22.05
CA GLY A 78 -7.55 -19.55 21.90
C GLY A 78 -7.87 -20.08 20.50
N HIS A 79 -9.15 -19.99 20.09
CA HIS A 79 -9.67 -20.55 18.85
C HIS A 79 -10.13 -19.50 17.83
N VAL A 80 -10.04 -18.23 18.16
CA VAL A 80 -10.30 -17.10 17.24
C VAL A 80 -8.98 -16.49 16.82
N ASN A 81 -8.84 -16.17 15.53
CA ASN A 81 -7.62 -15.65 14.92
C ASN A 81 -7.78 -14.14 14.62
N PRO A 82 -7.35 -13.24 15.51
CA PRO A 82 -7.30 -11.82 15.17
C PRO A 82 -6.21 -11.54 14.13
N LEU A 83 -6.48 -10.54 13.25
CA LEU A 83 -5.56 -10.07 12.22
C LEU A 83 -5.33 -8.56 12.37
N TYR A 84 -4.08 -8.14 12.20
CA TYR A 84 -3.77 -6.72 12.02
C TYR A 84 -4.27 -6.24 10.66
N ALA A 85 -5.21 -5.30 10.61
CA ALA A 85 -5.49 -4.56 9.39
C ALA A 85 -4.52 -3.37 9.26
N GLN A 86 -4.06 -3.13 8.05
CA GLN A 86 -3.22 -1.97 7.75
C GLN A 86 -4.02 -0.66 7.90
N ASP A 87 -3.39 0.36 8.47
CA ASP A 87 -3.94 1.71 8.46
C ASP A 87 -4.16 2.16 7.00
N ASN A 88 -5.18 2.96 6.75
CA ASN A 88 -5.73 3.28 5.43
C ASN A 88 -6.46 2.15 4.68
N GLY A 89 -6.59 0.98 5.26
CA GLY A 89 -7.43 -0.08 4.71
C GLY A 89 -7.04 -0.52 3.30
N VAL A 90 -8.04 -0.73 2.42
CA VAL A 90 -7.82 -1.20 1.03
C VAL A 90 -6.99 -0.24 0.19
N LEU A 91 -6.88 1.02 0.58
CA LEU A 91 -6.01 2.00 -0.10
C LEU A 91 -4.52 1.78 0.22
N ARG A 92 -4.20 1.08 1.30
CA ARG A 92 -2.83 0.71 1.66
C ARG A 92 -2.48 -0.72 1.21
N ARG A 93 -3.39 -1.65 1.43
CA ARG A 93 -3.27 -3.06 1.04
C ARG A 93 -4.61 -3.57 0.51
N SER A 94 -4.64 -3.93 -0.76
CA SER A 94 -5.84 -4.43 -1.45
C SER A 94 -6.19 -5.87 -1.03
N GLY A 95 -6.38 -6.09 0.27
CA GLY A 95 -6.72 -7.39 0.87
C GLY A 95 -8.09 -7.40 1.53
N HIS A 96 -8.69 -8.61 1.67
CA HIS A 96 -9.98 -8.77 2.33
C HIS A 96 -9.94 -8.44 3.83
N THR A 97 -8.76 -8.51 4.47
CA THR A 97 -8.54 -8.07 5.86
C THR A 97 -8.85 -6.59 6.01
N GLU A 98 -8.26 -5.77 5.13
CA GLU A 98 -8.48 -4.32 5.08
C GLU A 98 -9.90 -3.98 4.63
N ALA A 99 -10.43 -4.75 3.66
CA ALA A 99 -11.80 -4.57 3.18
C ALA A 99 -12.84 -4.76 4.30
N ALA A 100 -12.65 -5.71 5.19
CA ALA A 100 -13.56 -5.92 6.31
C ALA A 100 -13.60 -4.71 7.26
N ILE A 101 -12.43 -4.12 7.59
CA ILE A 101 -12.35 -2.92 8.41
C ILE A 101 -12.99 -1.71 7.72
N ASP A 102 -12.70 -1.53 6.44
CA ASP A 102 -13.25 -0.42 5.67
C ASP A 102 -14.77 -0.50 5.55
N LEU A 103 -15.33 -1.70 5.33
CA LEU A 103 -16.77 -1.91 5.32
C LEU A 103 -17.40 -1.53 6.67
N CYS A 104 -16.78 -1.93 7.78
CA CYS A 104 -17.25 -1.54 9.10
C CYS A 104 -17.24 -0.01 9.29
N ARG A 105 -16.14 0.66 8.91
CA ARG A 105 -16.02 2.12 8.99
C ARG A 105 -17.05 2.84 8.11
N MET A 106 -17.21 2.41 6.86
CA MET A 106 -18.19 3.00 5.94
C MET A 106 -19.64 2.79 6.40
N ALA A 107 -19.90 1.71 7.14
CA ALA A 107 -21.21 1.46 7.75
C ALA A 107 -21.43 2.17 9.11
N GLY A 108 -20.46 2.97 9.60
CA GLY A 108 -20.52 3.63 10.91
C GLY A 108 -20.40 2.64 12.09
N LEU A 109 -19.86 1.45 11.86
CA LEU A 109 -19.66 0.42 12.88
C LEU A 109 -18.24 0.49 13.45
N TYR A 110 -18.04 -0.15 14.60
CA TYR A 110 -16.70 -0.33 15.17
C TYR A 110 -15.81 -1.10 14.17
N PRO A 111 -14.55 -0.66 13.96
CA PRO A 111 -13.68 -1.24 12.94
C PRO A 111 -13.11 -2.61 13.35
N ALA A 112 -14.00 -3.58 13.45
CA ALA A 112 -13.72 -4.98 13.69
C ALA A 112 -14.71 -5.83 12.89
N GLY A 113 -14.25 -6.84 12.18
CA GLY A 113 -15.09 -7.68 11.34
C GLY A 113 -14.73 -9.16 11.46
N ALA A 114 -15.67 -10.03 11.12
CA ALA A 114 -15.39 -11.46 10.95
C ALA A 114 -15.29 -11.78 9.46
N LEU A 115 -14.23 -12.45 9.05
CA LEU A 115 -14.05 -12.95 7.69
C LEU A 115 -13.69 -14.44 7.69
N MET A 116 -13.97 -15.10 6.58
CA MET A 116 -13.65 -16.49 6.35
C MET A 116 -13.60 -16.73 4.85
N GLU A 117 -12.60 -17.46 4.38
CA GLU A 117 -12.55 -17.93 3.01
C GLU A 117 -13.69 -18.94 2.75
N ILE A 118 -14.18 -18.99 1.51
CA ILE A 118 -15.19 -19.95 1.08
C ILE A 118 -14.52 -21.09 0.31
N MET A 119 -14.66 -22.31 0.81
CA MET A 119 -14.20 -23.53 0.16
C MET A 119 -15.37 -24.28 -0.48
N ASN A 120 -15.09 -24.94 -1.60
CA ASN A 120 -15.97 -25.89 -2.23
C ASN A 120 -16.12 -27.15 -1.35
N GLU A 121 -17.09 -28.01 -1.66
CA GLU A 121 -17.34 -29.25 -0.92
C GLU A 121 -16.18 -30.25 -1.01
N ASP A 122 -15.44 -30.23 -2.10
CA ASP A 122 -14.24 -31.04 -2.33
C ASP A 122 -12.99 -30.53 -1.59
N GLY A 123 -13.11 -29.42 -0.83
CA GLY A 123 -12.01 -28.80 -0.07
C GLY A 123 -11.17 -27.83 -0.90
N THR A 124 -11.42 -27.65 -2.19
CA THR A 124 -10.73 -26.64 -3.00
C THR A 124 -11.28 -25.24 -2.72
N MET A 125 -10.49 -24.19 -3.04
CA MET A 125 -10.95 -22.82 -2.84
C MET A 125 -11.98 -22.42 -3.90
N ALA A 126 -13.13 -21.92 -3.47
CA ALA A 126 -14.14 -21.35 -4.36
C ALA A 126 -13.57 -20.15 -5.14
N ARG A 127 -13.89 -20.06 -6.41
CA ARG A 127 -13.50 -18.97 -7.32
C ARG A 127 -14.73 -18.17 -7.72
N LEU A 128 -14.55 -17.08 -8.45
CA LEU A 128 -15.62 -16.14 -8.74
C LEU A 128 -16.94 -16.78 -9.21
N PRO A 129 -16.96 -17.74 -10.15
CA PRO A 129 -18.22 -18.37 -10.55
C PRO A 129 -18.95 -19.03 -9.37
N GLN A 130 -18.26 -19.86 -8.57
CA GLN A 130 -18.84 -20.54 -7.40
C GLN A 130 -19.25 -19.53 -6.31
N LEU A 131 -18.45 -18.46 -6.11
CA LEU A 131 -18.76 -17.40 -5.14
C LEU A 131 -20.03 -16.63 -5.50
N LEU A 132 -20.30 -16.40 -6.79
CA LEU A 132 -21.53 -15.75 -7.25
C LEU A 132 -22.75 -16.65 -7.02
N GLU A 133 -22.64 -17.96 -7.26
CA GLU A 133 -23.69 -18.93 -6.97
C GLU A 133 -23.95 -19.02 -5.48
N PHE A 134 -22.91 -19.15 -4.66
CA PHE A 134 -22.99 -19.13 -3.20
C PHE A 134 -23.67 -17.84 -2.68
N GLY A 135 -23.24 -16.70 -3.20
CA GLY A 135 -23.85 -15.40 -2.83
C GLY A 135 -25.35 -15.35 -3.16
N LYS A 136 -25.75 -15.88 -4.31
CA LYS A 136 -27.15 -15.96 -4.73
C LYS A 136 -27.96 -16.92 -3.85
N GLU A 137 -27.42 -18.11 -3.54
CA GLU A 137 -28.06 -19.11 -2.69
C GLU A 137 -28.35 -18.58 -1.27
N TYR A 138 -27.38 -17.87 -0.68
CA TYR A 138 -27.51 -17.35 0.69
C TYR A 138 -27.96 -15.89 0.77
N GLY A 139 -28.34 -15.26 -0.36
CA GLY A 139 -28.79 -13.86 -0.39
C GLY A 139 -27.70 -12.86 0.03
N LEU A 140 -26.42 -13.17 -0.25
CA LEU A 140 -25.28 -12.33 0.12
C LEU A 140 -24.95 -11.32 -0.98
N LYS A 141 -24.51 -10.14 -0.58
CA LYS A 141 -23.99 -9.13 -1.50
C LYS A 141 -22.55 -9.46 -1.90
N THR A 142 -22.24 -9.33 -3.18
CA THR A 142 -20.88 -9.50 -3.70
C THR A 142 -20.31 -8.14 -4.09
N ILE A 143 -19.12 -7.84 -3.61
CA ILE A 143 -18.37 -6.64 -3.94
C ILE A 143 -16.94 -7.01 -4.31
N SER A 144 -16.26 -6.16 -5.09
CA SER A 144 -14.83 -6.31 -5.35
C SER A 144 -14.02 -5.27 -4.57
N ILE A 145 -12.79 -5.64 -4.21
CA ILE A 145 -11.84 -4.69 -3.59
C ILE A 145 -11.54 -3.53 -4.54
N LYS A 146 -11.52 -3.79 -5.85
CA LYS A 146 -11.34 -2.76 -6.88
C LYS A 146 -12.44 -1.70 -6.79
N ASP A 147 -13.70 -2.11 -6.65
CA ASP A 147 -14.83 -1.17 -6.55
C ASP A 147 -14.82 -0.42 -5.22
N MET A 148 -14.39 -1.07 -4.13
CA MET A 148 -14.18 -0.40 -2.84
C MET A 148 -13.11 0.68 -2.91
N ILE A 149 -11.98 0.40 -3.55
CA ILE A 149 -10.91 1.39 -3.78
C ILE A 149 -11.48 2.57 -4.57
N ALA A 150 -12.17 2.31 -5.68
CA ALA A 150 -12.77 3.36 -6.51
C ALA A 150 -13.79 4.22 -5.72
N TYR A 151 -14.62 3.58 -4.90
CA TYR A 151 -15.58 4.25 -4.04
C TYR A 151 -14.88 5.16 -3.00
N ARG A 152 -13.87 4.63 -2.29
CA ARG A 152 -13.13 5.40 -1.28
C ARG A 152 -12.40 6.58 -1.89
N LEU A 153 -11.73 6.39 -3.04
CA LEU A 153 -11.04 7.47 -3.76
C LEU A 153 -11.99 8.58 -4.26
N LYS A 154 -13.23 8.21 -4.56
CA LYS A 154 -14.24 9.19 -4.99
C LYS A 154 -14.79 10.01 -3.82
N ASN A 155 -14.90 9.39 -2.63
CA ASN A 155 -15.64 9.96 -1.49
C ASN A 155 -14.75 10.43 -0.34
N GLU A 156 -13.46 10.05 -0.33
CA GLU A 156 -12.53 10.42 0.74
C GLU A 156 -11.46 11.39 0.25
N VAL A 157 -11.11 12.34 1.10
CA VAL A 157 -9.99 13.26 0.90
C VAL A 157 -8.75 12.67 1.60
N LEU A 158 -7.83 12.10 0.81
CA LEU A 158 -6.59 11.51 1.33
C LEU A 158 -5.45 12.52 1.45
N VAL A 159 -5.54 13.62 0.72
CA VAL A 159 -4.54 14.68 0.70
C VAL A 159 -5.19 16.05 0.71
N GLU A 160 -4.63 16.94 1.51
CA GLU A 160 -4.97 18.37 1.56
C GLU A 160 -3.98 19.13 0.71
N LYS A 161 -4.49 19.95 -0.22
CA LYS A 161 -3.68 20.82 -1.08
C LYS A 161 -3.32 22.08 -0.31
N GLY A 162 -2.03 22.46 -0.28
CA GLY A 162 -1.53 23.72 0.27
C GLY A 162 -1.48 24.84 -0.76
N GLU A 163 -0.81 25.93 -0.39
CA GLU A 163 -0.63 27.11 -1.24
C GLU A 163 0.30 26.84 -2.40
N GLU A 164 0.02 27.44 -3.54
CA GLU A 164 0.85 27.36 -4.76
C GLU A 164 1.83 28.53 -4.81
N VAL A 165 3.08 28.24 -5.11
CA VAL A 165 4.13 29.25 -5.26
C VAL A 165 4.91 29.08 -6.56
N ASP A 166 5.49 30.17 -7.03
CA ASP A 166 6.45 30.16 -8.14
C ASP A 166 7.79 29.57 -7.68
N MET A 167 8.35 28.65 -8.49
CA MET A 167 9.55 27.90 -8.12
C MET A 167 10.54 27.83 -9.29
N PRO A 168 11.41 28.83 -9.45
CA PRO A 168 12.53 28.74 -10.37
C PRO A 168 13.56 27.74 -9.83
N THR A 169 14.03 26.84 -10.69
CA THR A 169 15.01 25.81 -10.35
C THR A 169 16.12 25.75 -11.38
N ALA A 170 17.21 25.03 -11.09
CA ALA A 170 18.28 24.78 -12.05
C ALA A 170 17.84 23.95 -13.27
N TYR A 171 16.68 23.27 -13.19
CA TYR A 171 16.18 22.33 -14.20
C TYR A 171 14.92 22.82 -14.90
N GLY A 172 14.50 24.05 -14.65
CA GLY A 172 13.35 24.67 -15.23
C GLY A 172 12.56 25.54 -14.26
N HIS A 173 11.50 26.16 -14.76
CA HIS A 173 10.64 27.06 -14.02
C HIS A 173 9.27 26.41 -13.81
N PHE A 174 8.90 26.14 -12.56
CA PHE A 174 7.70 25.39 -12.17
C PHE A 174 6.84 26.19 -11.20
N ARG A 175 5.62 25.73 -10.99
CA ARG A 175 4.80 26.07 -9.83
C ARG A 175 4.92 24.92 -8.85
N LEU A 176 5.16 25.22 -7.57
CA LEU A 176 5.24 24.22 -6.49
C LEU A 176 3.95 24.24 -5.69
N VAL A 177 3.37 23.07 -5.48
CA VAL A 177 2.21 22.86 -4.61
C VAL A 177 2.53 21.77 -3.59
N PRO A 178 2.50 22.05 -2.27
CA PRO A 178 2.59 21.04 -1.25
C PRO A 178 1.25 20.34 -1.04
N PHE A 179 1.30 19.08 -0.61
CA PHE A 179 0.14 18.26 -0.25
C PHE A 179 0.43 17.55 1.07
N ARG A 180 -0.53 17.61 2.01
CA ARG A 180 -0.45 16.88 3.27
C ARG A 180 -1.33 15.64 3.21
N GLN A 181 -0.76 14.47 3.49
CA GLN A 181 -1.51 13.22 3.62
C GLN A 181 -2.30 13.22 4.93
N THR A 182 -3.63 13.07 4.86
CA THR A 182 -4.54 13.20 6.00
C THR A 182 -4.36 12.11 7.06
N SER A 183 -3.87 10.93 6.65
CA SER A 183 -3.76 9.76 7.53
C SER A 183 -2.55 9.74 8.45
N ASN A 184 -1.44 10.40 8.05
CA ASN A 184 -0.16 10.33 8.78
C ASN A 184 0.57 11.68 8.85
N GLY A 185 0.00 12.74 8.25
CA GLY A 185 0.58 14.08 8.23
C GLY A 185 1.81 14.24 7.33
N MET A 186 2.18 13.23 6.54
CA MET A 186 3.32 13.34 5.62
C MET A 186 3.06 14.39 4.54
N GLU A 187 4.09 15.16 4.21
CA GLU A 187 4.01 16.24 3.22
C GLU A 187 4.70 15.81 1.92
N HIS A 188 3.95 15.93 0.83
CA HIS A 188 4.39 15.64 -0.54
C HIS A 188 4.41 16.93 -1.34
N MET A 189 5.04 16.92 -2.50
CA MET A 189 5.13 18.11 -3.36
C MET A 189 4.80 17.76 -4.80
N ALA A 190 4.20 18.70 -5.51
CA ALA A 190 4.05 18.64 -6.95
C ALA A 190 4.74 19.85 -7.59
N LEU A 191 5.62 19.61 -8.56
CA LEU A 191 6.18 20.61 -9.46
C LEU A 191 5.38 20.57 -10.76
N ILE A 192 4.76 21.67 -11.11
CA ILE A 192 3.80 21.78 -12.20
C ILE A 192 4.34 22.71 -13.27
N LYS A 193 4.34 22.28 -14.53
CA LYS A 193 4.66 23.12 -15.70
C LYS A 193 3.44 23.28 -16.59
N GLY A 194 3.16 24.50 -17.01
CA GLY A 194 2.07 24.78 -17.93
C GLY A 194 0.66 24.52 -17.38
N SER A 195 -0.28 24.30 -18.28
CA SER A 195 -1.67 23.93 -18.00
C SER A 195 -2.15 22.93 -19.06
N TRP A 196 -3.25 22.21 -18.78
CA TRP A 196 -3.80 21.20 -19.67
C TRP A 196 -5.32 21.17 -19.62
N GLU A 197 -5.91 20.68 -20.70
CA GLU A 197 -7.34 20.45 -20.80
C GLU A 197 -7.76 19.12 -20.13
N PRO A 198 -9.02 18.97 -19.70
CA PRO A 198 -9.53 17.69 -19.21
C PRO A 198 -9.29 16.56 -20.22
N ASN A 199 -8.77 15.43 -19.73
CA ASN A 199 -8.41 14.25 -20.55
C ASN A 199 -7.24 14.44 -21.53
N GLU A 200 -6.53 15.55 -21.48
CA GLU A 200 -5.28 15.72 -22.22
C GLU A 200 -4.17 14.87 -21.60
N PRO A 201 -3.47 14.02 -22.40
CA PRO A 201 -2.32 13.27 -21.89
C PRO A 201 -1.13 14.21 -21.65
N ILE A 202 -0.66 14.29 -20.42
CA ILE A 202 0.51 15.10 -20.04
C ILE A 202 1.67 14.23 -19.56
N LEU A 203 2.87 14.78 -19.57
CA LEU A 203 4.04 14.10 -19.05
C LEU A 203 4.02 14.11 -17.51
N VAL A 204 4.14 12.93 -16.90
CA VAL A 204 4.06 12.78 -15.44
C VAL A 204 5.22 11.95 -14.91
N ARG A 205 5.85 12.43 -13.85
CA ARG A 205 6.77 11.67 -13.02
C ARG A 205 6.24 11.55 -11.61
N VAL A 206 6.07 10.32 -11.11
CA VAL A 206 5.88 10.06 -9.67
C VAL A 206 7.22 9.61 -9.11
N HIS A 207 7.88 10.49 -8.37
CA HIS A 207 9.19 10.27 -7.78
C HIS A 207 9.06 10.01 -6.28
N SER A 208 9.63 8.90 -5.79
CA SER A 208 9.73 8.64 -4.35
C SER A 208 11.06 9.18 -3.84
N SER A 209 11.01 9.96 -2.76
CA SER A 209 12.19 10.60 -2.17
C SER A 209 13.34 9.63 -1.94
N CYS A 210 14.53 10.12 -2.20
CA CYS A 210 15.78 9.43 -1.98
C CYS A 210 16.83 10.45 -1.49
N SER A 211 16.84 10.75 -0.20
CA SER A 211 17.69 11.81 0.37
C SER A 211 19.16 11.65 -0.03
N THR A 212 19.65 10.43 -0.11
CA THR A 212 21.04 10.19 -0.53
C THR A 212 21.30 10.51 -2.00
N GLY A 213 20.35 10.18 -2.90
CA GLY A 213 20.48 10.47 -4.33
C GLY A 213 20.08 11.90 -4.68
N ASP A 214 18.91 12.33 -4.18
CA ASP A 214 18.29 13.59 -4.59
C ASP A 214 19.00 14.82 -3.99
N ILE A 215 19.53 14.72 -2.75
CA ILE A 215 20.19 15.82 -2.03
C ILE A 215 21.71 15.72 -2.14
N PHE A 216 22.27 14.54 -1.87
CA PHE A 216 23.73 14.37 -1.77
C PHE A 216 24.38 13.83 -3.04
N GLY A 217 23.61 13.56 -4.11
CA GLY A 217 24.13 13.05 -5.37
C GLY A 217 24.84 11.70 -5.24
N SER A 218 24.34 10.83 -4.37
CA SER A 218 24.91 9.48 -4.16
C SER A 218 24.96 8.70 -5.46
N LYS A 219 26.13 8.14 -5.77
CA LYS A 219 26.35 7.29 -6.94
C LYS A 219 25.87 5.83 -6.74
N ARG A 220 25.33 5.48 -5.57
CA ARG A 220 24.75 4.14 -5.30
C ARG A 220 23.40 3.89 -5.97
N CYS A 221 22.81 4.92 -6.57
CA CYS A 221 21.52 4.82 -7.27
C CYS A 221 21.38 5.95 -8.31
N ASP A 222 20.46 5.76 -9.21
CA ASP A 222 20.10 6.68 -10.29
C ASP A 222 18.99 7.70 -9.93
N CYS A 223 18.59 7.80 -8.64
CA CYS A 223 17.38 8.53 -8.21
C CYS A 223 17.49 10.04 -8.51
N GLY A 224 18.53 10.71 -8.03
CA GLY A 224 18.71 12.15 -8.23
C GLY A 224 18.80 12.52 -9.72
N GLU A 225 19.57 11.75 -10.51
CA GLU A 225 19.69 11.98 -11.95
C GLU A 225 18.34 11.77 -12.66
N GLN A 226 17.53 10.77 -12.25
CA GLN A 226 16.18 10.59 -12.78
C GLN A 226 15.24 11.75 -12.40
N LEU A 227 15.35 12.29 -11.18
CA LEU A 227 14.58 13.46 -10.77
C LEU A 227 14.89 14.66 -11.66
N HIS A 228 16.17 15.02 -11.78
CA HIS A 228 16.62 16.16 -12.59
C HIS A 228 16.23 15.99 -14.06
N LYS A 229 16.50 14.83 -14.66
CA LYS A 229 16.13 14.53 -16.05
C LYS A 229 14.61 14.60 -16.26
N SER A 230 13.78 14.16 -15.30
CA SER A 230 12.33 14.29 -15.41
C SER A 230 11.86 15.75 -15.41
N MET A 231 12.50 16.60 -14.61
CA MET A 231 12.22 18.04 -14.58
C MET A 231 12.61 18.69 -15.92
N GLU A 232 13.80 18.41 -16.44
CA GLU A 232 14.25 18.92 -17.75
C GLU A 232 13.33 18.47 -18.91
N MET A 233 12.90 17.20 -18.90
CA MET A 233 11.97 16.68 -19.93
C MET A 233 10.62 17.41 -19.87
N ILE A 234 10.07 17.64 -18.68
CA ILE A 234 8.81 18.35 -18.49
C ILE A 234 8.95 19.84 -18.84
N GLU A 235 10.09 20.47 -18.48
CA GLU A 235 10.38 21.85 -18.88
C GLU A 235 10.40 21.98 -20.41
N LYS A 236 11.09 21.07 -21.10
CA LYS A 236 11.18 21.04 -22.56
C LYS A 236 9.82 20.78 -23.23
N GLU A 237 9.00 19.90 -22.66
CA GLU A 237 7.63 19.61 -23.15
C GLU A 237 6.71 20.84 -22.99
N GLY A 238 7.01 21.72 -22.01
CA GLY A 238 6.21 22.90 -21.69
C GLY A 238 4.97 22.61 -20.85
N LYS A 239 4.64 21.35 -20.59
CA LYS A 239 3.54 20.93 -19.69
C LYS A 239 3.81 19.57 -19.06
N GLY A 240 3.42 19.42 -17.81
CA GLY A 240 3.53 18.19 -17.06
C GLY A 240 3.68 18.39 -15.56
N VAL A 241 3.85 17.29 -14.85
CA VAL A 241 3.92 17.25 -13.37
C VAL A 241 5.00 16.29 -12.88
N VAL A 242 5.82 16.75 -11.95
CA VAL A 242 6.60 15.87 -11.07
C VAL A 242 5.93 15.82 -9.72
N VAL A 243 5.41 14.65 -9.30
CA VAL A 243 4.92 14.42 -7.94
C VAL A 243 6.07 13.82 -7.14
N TYR A 244 6.57 14.57 -6.16
CA TYR A 244 7.63 14.15 -5.24
C TYR A 244 7.01 13.61 -3.95
N MET A 245 7.08 12.29 -3.79
CA MET A 245 6.47 11.56 -2.67
C MET A 245 7.49 11.33 -1.55
N GLN A 246 7.19 11.74 -0.34
CA GLN A 246 8.00 11.47 0.85
C GLN A 246 7.87 9.99 1.26
N GLN A 247 8.52 9.12 0.50
CA GLN A 247 8.50 7.65 0.68
C GLN A 247 9.91 7.07 0.56
N GLU A 248 10.81 7.55 1.43
CA GLU A 248 12.23 7.18 1.46
C GLU A 248 12.42 5.65 1.53
N GLY A 249 13.40 5.15 0.77
CA GLY A 249 13.74 3.73 0.77
C GLY A 249 12.59 2.81 0.29
N ARG A 250 11.73 3.28 -0.63
CA ARG A 250 10.51 2.58 -1.05
C ARG A 250 9.49 2.39 0.08
N GLY A 251 9.41 3.35 0.99
CA GLY A 251 8.47 3.35 2.11
C GLY A 251 9.01 2.81 3.43
N ILE A 252 10.23 2.25 3.46
CA ILE A 252 10.83 1.72 4.70
C ILE A 252 11.52 2.78 5.56
N GLY A 253 11.68 3.99 5.06
CA GLY A 253 12.32 5.10 5.74
C GLY A 253 13.85 5.10 5.65
N LEU A 254 14.47 6.25 6.01
CA LEU A 254 15.91 6.47 5.86
C LEU A 254 16.74 5.51 6.72
N MET A 255 16.37 5.30 7.98
CA MET A 255 17.14 4.44 8.89
C MET A 255 17.25 3.00 8.36
N ASN A 256 16.12 2.43 7.95
CA ASN A 256 16.10 1.08 7.41
C ASN A 256 16.78 0.98 6.03
N LYS A 257 16.69 2.03 5.21
CA LYS A 257 17.45 2.11 3.95
C LYS A 257 18.97 2.06 4.21
N ILE A 258 19.47 2.77 5.22
CA ILE A 258 20.91 2.73 5.57
C ILE A 258 21.29 1.35 6.12
N ALA A 259 20.42 0.73 6.93
CA ALA A 259 20.61 -0.66 7.37
C ALA A 259 20.66 -1.65 6.18
N ALA A 260 19.77 -1.47 5.17
CA ALA A 260 19.81 -2.25 3.93
C ALA A 260 21.12 -2.03 3.15
N TYR A 261 21.63 -0.81 3.08
CA TYR A 261 22.95 -0.54 2.48
C TYR A 261 24.07 -1.31 3.18
N LYS A 262 24.01 -1.41 4.52
CA LYS A 262 25.01 -2.19 5.29
C LYS A 262 24.93 -3.68 4.98
N LEU A 263 23.75 -4.23 4.75
CA LEU A 263 23.56 -5.60 4.31
C LEU A 263 24.05 -5.82 2.88
N GLN A 264 23.83 -4.85 2.00
CA GLN A 264 24.34 -4.89 0.60
C GLN A 264 25.87 -4.88 0.55
N GLU A 265 26.55 -4.16 1.45
CA GLU A 265 28.01 -4.20 1.60
C GLU A 265 28.52 -5.60 2.01
N LYS A 266 27.65 -6.42 2.63
CA LYS A 266 27.92 -7.82 2.98
C LYS A 266 27.54 -8.82 1.88
N GLY A 267 27.06 -8.33 0.71
CA GLY A 267 26.80 -9.13 -0.49
C GLY A 267 25.34 -9.35 -0.84
N LEU A 268 24.37 -9.01 0.03
CA LEU A 268 22.95 -9.14 -0.29
C LEU A 268 22.57 -8.18 -1.44
N ASP A 269 21.53 -8.54 -2.20
CA ASP A 269 20.91 -7.58 -3.12
C ASP A 269 19.87 -6.69 -2.40
N THR A 270 19.30 -5.73 -3.12
CA THR A 270 18.33 -4.78 -2.54
C THR A 270 17.05 -5.48 -2.03
N VAL A 271 16.59 -6.51 -2.72
CA VAL A 271 15.37 -7.27 -2.36
C VAL A 271 15.63 -8.12 -1.12
N GLU A 272 16.75 -8.85 -1.12
CA GLU A 272 17.19 -9.68 -0.01
C GLU A 272 17.43 -8.86 1.26
N ALA A 273 18.05 -7.70 1.13
CA ALA A 273 18.28 -6.79 2.26
C ALA A 273 16.97 -6.30 2.89
N ASN A 274 15.96 -5.94 2.08
CA ASN A 274 14.66 -5.52 2.59
C ASN A 274 13.93 -6.67 3.29
N ILE A 275 13.92 -7.86 2.70
CA ILE A 275 13.32 -9.06 3.30
C ILE A 275 14.00 -9.40 4.63
N HIS A 276 15.34 -9.34 4.68
CA HIS A 276 16.12 -9.58 5.90
C HIS A 276 15.75 -8.61 7.03
N LEU A 277 15.37 -7.39 6.70
CA LEU A 277 14.90 -6.37 7.64
C LEU A 277 13.39 -6.48 7.96
N GLY A 278 12.68 -7.49 7.44
CA GLY A 278 11.26 -7.72 7.69
C GLY A 278 10.32 -6.88 6.83
N PHE A 279 10.80 -6.29 5.72
CA PHE A 279 10.01 -5.48 4.81
C PHE A 279 9.71 -6.21 3.50
N LYS A 280 8.62 -5.81 2.84
CA LYS A 280 8.37 -6.21 1.45
C LYS A 280 9.37 -5.53 0.50
N PRO A 281 9.55 -6.05 -0.71
CA PRO A 281 10.37 -5.40 -1.74
C PRO A 281 9.91 -3.98 -2.09
N ASP A 282 8.61 -3.68 -1.90
CA ASP A 282 8.01 -2.36 -2.16
C ASP A 282 6.88 -2.08 -1.15
N GLU A 283 7.06 -1.06 -0.30
CA GLU A 283 6.12 -0.60 0.71
C GLU A 283 5.50 0.77 0.36
N ARG A 284 5.63 1.24 -0.90
CA ARG A 284 5.11 2.54 -1.33
C ARG A 284 3.60 2.58 -1.36
N ASP A 285 3.05 3.76 -1.00
CA ASP A 285 1.65 4.11 -1.16
C ASP A 285 1.44 4.81 -2.50
N TYR A 286 0.72 4.16 -3.41
CA TYR A 286 0.39 4.71 -4.72
C TYR A 286 -0.92 5.51 -4.72
N GLY A 287 -1.80 5.29 -3.74
CA GLY A 287 -3.11 5.94 -3.64
C GLY A 287 -3.00 7.43 -3.39
N CYS A 288 -2.10 7.82 -2.50
CA CYS A 288 -1.83 9.23 -2.21
C CYS A 288 -1.33 9.97 -3.47
N GLY A 289 -0.34 9.40 -4.18
CA GLY A 289 0.17 9.98 -5.43
C GLY A 289 -0.90 10.09 -6.52
N ALA A 290 -1.76 9.08 -6.63
CA ALA A 290 -2.88 9.10 -7.58
C ALA A 290 -3.89 10.20 -7.25
N GLN A 291 -4.20 10.41 -5.97
CA GLN A 291 -5.14 11.46 -5.57
C GLN A 291 -4.54 12.87 -5.78
N ILE A 292 -3.23 13.06 -5.52
CA ILE A 292 -2.54 14.30 -5.86
C ILE A 292 -2.72 14.61 -7.35
N LEU A 293 -2.43 13.65 -8.25
CA LEU A 293 -2.58 13.82 -9.68
C LEU A 293 -4.03 14.17 -10.07
N ARG A 294 -5.02 13.50 -9.48
CA ARG A 294 -6.44 13.80 -9.71
C ARG A 294 -6.85 15.21 -9.25
N GLN A 295 -6.37 15.65 -8.06
CA GLN A 295 -6.62 17.01 -7.58
C GLN A 295 -5.98 18.08 -8.47
N LEU A 296 -4.90 17.73 -9.18
CA LEU A 296 -4.28 18.58 -10.19
C LEU A 296 -4.98 18.51 -11.56
N GLY A 297 -6.09 17.74 -11.69
CA GLY A 297 -6.85 17.60 -12.91
C GLY A 297 -6.25 16.60 -13.91
N VAL A 298 -5.27 15.80 -13.51
CA VAL A 298 -4.69 14.75 -14.36
C VAL A 298 -5.63 13.55 -14.40
N SER A 299 -6.04 13.14 -15.60
CA SER A 299 -6.83 11.91 -15.83
C SER A 299 -6.08 10.94 -16.75
N LYS A 300 -5.38 11.48 -17.76
CA LYS A 300 -4.54 10.73 -18.69
C LYS A 300 -3.09 11.20 -18.58
N MET A 301 -2.15 10.26 -18.71
CA MET A 301 -0.73 10.61 -18.59
C MET A 301 0.18 9.80 -19.50
N ARG A 302 1.28 10.41 -19.88
CA ARG A 302 2.50 9.80 -20.41
C ARG A 302 3.46 9.66 -19.24
N LEU A 303 3.60 8.44 -18.71
CA LEU A 303 4.29 8.21 -17.43
C LEU A 303 5.79 7.99 -17.63
N LEU A 304 6.60 8.87 -17.03
CA LEU A 304 8.06 8.73 -16.96
C LEU A 304 8.46 7.63 -15.99
N THR A 305 8.69 6.43 -16.51
CA THR A 305 9.04 5.27 -15.68
C THR A 305 9.71 4.15 -16.49
N ASN A 306 10.63 3.43 -15.84
CA ASN A 306 11.18 2.17 -16.33
C ASN A 306 10.59 0.98 -15.56
N ASN A 307 9.67 1.22 -14.60
CA ASN A 307 9.08 0.21 -13.74
C ASN A 307 7.64 -0.10 -14.16
N PRO A 308 7.33 -1.29 -14.73
CA PRO A 308 5.99 -1.64 -15.15
C PRO A 308 5.00 -1.79 -13.98
N THR A 309 5.45 -2.12 -12.77
CA THR A 309 4.56 -2.25 -11.61
C THR A 309 4.00 -0.91 -11.13
N LYS A 310 4.70 0.21 -11.35
CA LYS A 310 4.15 1.55 -11.09
C LYS A 310 2.92 1.86 -11.92
N ARG A 311 2.86 1.36 -13.14
CA ARG A 311 1.70 1.49 -14.03
C ARG A 311 0.46 0.87 -13.39
N VAL A 312 0.54 -0.40 -13.01
CA VAL A 312 -0.58 -1.14 -12.40
C VAL A 312 -1.06 -0.43 -11.12
N GLY A 313 -0.12 0.09 -10.34
CA GLY A 313 -0.43 0.85 -9.13
C GLY A 313 -1.29 2.09 -9.39
N LEU A 314 -0.99 2.88 -10.41
CA LEU A 314 -1.72 4.11 -10.72
C LEU A 314 -3.05 3.86 -11.48
N GLU A 315 -3.08 2.92 -12.40
CA GLU A 315 -4.29 2.53 -13.15
C GLU A 315 -5.39 1.99 -12.23
N ALA A 316 -5.02 1.29 -11.14
CA ALA A 316 -5.98 0.83 -10.14
C ALA A 316 -6.77 1.96 -9.48
N TYR A 317 -6.24 3.19 -9.50
CA TYR A 317 -6.85 4.39 -8.94
C TYR A 317 -7.56 5.27 -9.98
N GLY A 318 -7.83 4.74 -11.17
CA GLY A 318 -8.62 5.41 -12.20
C GLY A 318 -7.86 6.47 -13.01
N LEU A 319 -6.54 6.38 -13.06
CA LEU A 319 -5.68 7.16 -13.94
C LEU A 319 -5.38 6.35 -15.20
N GLU A 320 -5.50 6.95 -16.37
CA GLU A 320 -5.20 6.30 -17.66
C GLU A 320 -3.75 6.58 -18.07
N ILE A 321 -2.94 5.53 -18.20
CA ILE A 321 -1.58 5.64 -18.71
C ILE A 321 -1.56 5.30 -20.19
N VAL A 322 -1.51 6.33 -21.02
CA VAL A 322 -1.53 6.18 -22.48
C VAL A 322 -0.16 5.79 -23.05
N GLU A 323 0.93 6.13 -22.35
CA GLU A 323 2.29 5.86 -22.81
C GLU A 323 3.24 5.72 -21.61
N ASN A 324 4.17 4.77 -21.69
CA ASN A 324 5.34 4.73 -20.82
C ASN A 324 6.51 5.41 -21.52
N VAL A 325 6.98 6.50 -20.95
CA VAL A 325 8.15 7.23 -21.44
C VAL A 325 9.37 6.78 -20.64
N PRO A 326 10.39 6.18 -21.28
CA PRO A 326 11.57 5.72 -20.56
C PRO A 326 12.38 6.89 -19.98
N ILE A 327 12.94 6.65 -18.79
CA ILE A 327 13.80 7.59 -18.10
C ILE A 327 15.05 6.86 -17.61
N GLU A 328 15.87 6.44 -18.57
CA GLU A 328 17.09 5.69 -18.30
C GLU A 328 18.26 6.65 -18.05
N ILE A 329 19.08 6.32 -17.05
CA ILE A 329 20.34 6.94 -16.74
C ILE A 329 21.44 5.93 -17.04
N ALA A 330 22.52 6.37 -17.65
CA ALA A 330 23.66 5.50 -17.92
C ALA A 330 24.23 4.96 -16.60
N PRO A 331 24.47 3.66 -16.49
CA PRO A 331 25.01 3.07 -15.27
C PRO A 331 26.42 3.57 -14.99
N ASN A 332 26.76 3.67 -13.70
CA ASN A 332 28.11 3.94 -13.23
C ASN A 332 28.68 2.73 -12.47
N GLU A 333 29.95 2.75 -12.12
CA GLU A 333 30.62 1.63 -11.44
C GLU A 333 30.01 1.25 -10.08
N TYR A 334 29.35 2.21 -9.40
CA TYR A 334 28.78 2.00 -8.05
C TYR A 334 27.32 1.52 -8.09
N ASP A 335 26.54 1.86 -9.13
CA ASP A 335 25.13 1.51 -9.22
C ASP A 335 24.81 0.37 -10.19
N TYR A 336 25.78 -0.13 -10.95
CA TYR A 336 25.58 -1.19 -11.94
C TYR A 336 24.86 -2.41 -11.35
N LYS A 337 25.34 -2.91 -10.19
CA LYS A 337 24.71 -4.05 -9.49
C LYS A 337 23.28 -3.74 -9.04
N TYR A 338 23.03 -2.52 -8.60
CA TYR A 338 21.69 -2.06 -8.20
C TYR A 338 20.74 -1.98 -9.41
N LEU A 339 21.17 -1.47 -10.54
CA LEU A 339 20.39 -1.42 -11.77
C LEU A 339 20.15 -2.82 -12.34
N GLN A 340 21.14 -3.71 -12.26
CA GLN A 340 20.99 -5.11 -12.62
C GLN A 340 19.90 -5.79 -11.76
N THR A 341 19.91 -5.61 -10.45
CA THR A 341 18.87 -6.12 -9.55
C THR A 341 17.48 -5.58 -9.93
N LYS A 342 17.37 -4.28 -10.27
CA LYS A 342 16.10 -3.70 -10.77
C LYS A 342 15.62 -4.40 -12.05
N LYS A 343 16.51 -4.68 -12.99
CA LYS A 343 16.18 -5.37 -14.25
C LYS A 343 15.75 -6.81 -14.00
N GLU A 344 16.59 -7.60 -13.33
CA GLU A 344 16.43 -9.06 -13.23
C GLU A 344 15.39 -9.48 -12.17
N ARG A 345 15.36 -8.81 -11.01
CA ARG A 345 14.52 -9.19 -9.88
C ARG A 345 13.22 -8.39 -9.76
N MET A 346 13.15 -7.20 -10.37
CA MET A 346 12.03 -6.28 -10.25
C MET A 346 11.37 -5.94 -11.59
N GLY A 347 11.81 -6.57 -12.68
CA GLY A 347 11.18 -6.45 -14.00
C GLY A 347 11.27 -5.05 -14.62
N HIS A 348 12.27 -4.24 -14.25
CA HIS A 348 12.49 -2.94 -14.87
C HIS A 348 12.96 -3.09 -16.31
N ASN A 349 12.42 -2.28 -17.21
CA ASN A 349 12.89 -2.17 -18.60
C ASN A 349 14.12 -1.26 -18.61
N LEU A 350 15.31 -1.83 -18.58
CA LEU A 350 16.59 -1.13 -18.59
C LEU A 350 17.52 -1.74 -19.65
N HIS A 351 18.22 -0.89 -20.39
CA HIS A 351 19.31 -1.28 -21.29
C HIS A 351 20.64 -1.09 -20.53
N LEU A 352 21.20 -2.20 -20.00
CA LEU A 352 22.44 -2.20 -19.21
C LEU A 352 23.57 -2.83 -20.00
#